data_1b6452374466fe6d9ebb17688f0381ff
#
_entry.id   1b6452374466fe6d9ebb17688f0381ff
#
_cell.length_a   1.000
_cell.length_b   1.000
_cell.length_c   1.000
_cell.angle_alpha   90.00
_cell.angle_beta   90.00
_cell.angle_gamma   90.00
#
_symmetry.space_group_name_H-M   'P 1'
#
loop_
_entity.id
_entity.type
_entity.pdbx_description
1 polymer ?
#
loop_
_entity_poly.entity_id
_entity_poly.type
_entity_poly.pdbx_seq_one_letter_code
_entity_poly.pdbx_strand_id
1 'polypeptide(L)'
;MARELQQRLYEKVFAEQAYKDLITGLVADIYAGLMDDKLVYRKRIRRPLAEYQKNIPPHVQAANKTEQWLAEQGLESRYQHGGWIEYIITKSGPQSVDMPPLPLDYEHYIERQLMPVVDGILNLLGDSFAHLTDKQLGLFE
;
A
#
# COMPACT_ATOMS: atom_id res chain seq x y z
N MET A 1 -21.32 14.82 34.92
CA MET A 1 -20.78 13.53 34.49
C MET A 1 -21.41 12.97 33.25
N ALA A 2 -22.71 12.87 33.18
CA ALA A 2 -23.39 12.34 32.00
C ALA A 2 -23.10 13.14 30.71
N ARG A 3 -23.04 14.47 30.84
CA ARG A 3 -22.71 15.33 29.70
C ARG A 3 -21.30 15.07 29.17
N GLU A 4 -20.33 14.90 30.06
CA GLU A 4 -18.96 14.61 29.65
C GLU A 4 -18.85 13.28 28.93
N LEU A 5 -19.56 12.26 29.42
CA LEU A 5 -19.57 10.94 28.79
C LEU A 5 -20.21 10.99 27.41
N GLN A 6 -21.34 11.69 27.28
CA GLN A 6 -21.99 11.86 25.98
C GLN A 6 -21.08 12.60 25.01
N GLN A 7 -20.43 13.67 25.46
CA GLN A 7 -19.53 14.43 24.60
C GLN A 7 -18.36 13.59 24.14
N ARG A 8 -17.72 12.83 25.04
CA ARG A 8 -16.63 11.94 24.69
C ARG A 8 -17.05 10.86 23.70
N LEU A 9 -18.25 10.32 23.90
CA LEU A 9 -18.79 9.32 22.98
C LEU A 9 -19.02 9.90 21.60
N TYR A 10 -19.64 11.07 21.51
CA TYR A 10 -19.83 11.75 20.23
C TYR A 10 -18.51 12.06 19.54
N GLU A 11 -17.53 12.54 20.28
CA GLU A 11 -16.21 12.82 19.72
C GLU A 11 -15.57 11.56 19.13
N LYS A 12 -15.67 10.43 19.82
CA LYS A 12 -15.18 9.14 19.33
C LYS A 12 -15.91 8.69 18.07
N VAL A 13 -17.23 8.79 18.06
CA VAL A 13 -18.05 8.41 16.90
C VAL A 13 -17.71 9.29 15.69
N PHE A 14 -17.61 10.59 15.88
CA PHE A 14 -17.24 11.50 14.80
C PHE A 14 -15.83 11.25 14.29
N ALA A 15 -14.88 10.99 15.18
CA ALA A 15 -13.51 10.69 14.80
C ALA A 15 -13.44 9.41 13.97
N GLU A 16 -14.18 8.37 14.37
CA GLU A 16 -14.24 7.11 13.62
C GLU A 16 -14.88 7.31 12.25
N GLN A 17 -15.99 8.06 12.18
CA GLN A 17 -16.67 8.33 10.93
C GLN A 17 -15.78 9.16 9.99
N ALA A 18 -15.13 10.19 10.51
CA ALA A 18 -14.21 11.02 9.73
C ALA A 18 -13.06 10.17 9.17
N TYR A 19 -12.54 9.24 9.95
CA TYR A 19 -11.48 8.34 9.51
C TYR A 19 -11.97 7.40 8.40
N LYS A 20 -13.16 6.85 8.54
CA LYS A 20 -13.77 5.99 7.50
C LYS A 20 -13.99 6.76 6.21
N ASP A 21 -14.45 7.99 6.28
CA ASP A 21 -14.64 8.86 5.10
C ASP A 21 -13.31 9.15 4.42
N LEU A 22 -12.26 9.39 5.20
CA LEU A 22 -10.90 9.58 4.68
C LEU A 22 -10.41 8.35 3.93
N ILE A 23 -10.59 7.16 4.50
CA ILE A 23 -10.20 5.89 3.86
C ILE A 23 -10.98 5.69 2.56
N THR A 24 -12.29 5.88 2.58
CA THR A 24 -13.13 5.74 1.40
C THR A 24 -12.69 6.69 0.29
N GLY A 25 -12.40 7.94 0.63
CA GLY A 25 -11.89 8.92 -0.32
C GLY A 25 -10.52 8.54 -0.89
N LEU A 26 -9.63 8.03 -0.04
CA LEU A 26 -8.30 7.59 -0.47
C LEU A 26 -8.39 6.39 -1.40
N VAL A 27 -9.23 5.41 -1.10
CA VAL A 27 -9.47 4.25 -1.98
C VAL A 27 -9.99 4.72 -3.34
N ALA A 28 -10.95 5.64 -3.35
CA ALA A 28 -11.48 6.20 -4.59
C ALA A 28 -10.39 6.92 -5.40
N ASP A 29 -9.54 7.70 -4.74
CA ASP A 29 -8.42 8.40 -5.38
C ASP A 29 -7.41 7.42 -5.97
N ILE A 30 -7.12 6.32 -5.28
CA ILE A 30 -6.21 5.28 -5.79
C ILE A 30 -6.78 4.68 -7.08
N TYR A 31 -8.05 4.25 -7.06
CA TYR A 31 -8.68 3.68 -8.26
C TYR A 31 -8.83 4.68 -9.40
N ALA A 32 -8.94 5.96 -9.09
CA ALA A 32 -9.02 7.01 -10.10
C ALA A 32 -7.67 7.37 -10.74
N GLY A 33 -6.58 6.79 -10.23
CA GLY A 33 -5.24 7.06 -10.73
C GLY A 33 -4.60 8.33 -10.22
N LEU A 34 -5.23 9.01 -9.27
CA LEU A 34 -4.73 10.27 -8.72
C LEU A 34 -3.49 10.10 -7.85
N MET A 35 -3.22 8.87 -7.39
CA MET A 35 -2.11 8.57 -6.51
C MET A 35 -0.98 7.80 -7.20
N ASP A 36 -1.03 7.63 -8.51
CA ASP A 36 -0.10 6.76 -9.25
C ASP A 36 1.38 7.08 -8.99
N ASP A 37 1.72 8.34 -8.92
CA ASP A 37 3.09 8.79 -8.65
C ASP A 37 3.59 8.40 -7.25
N LYS A 38 2.67 8.14 -6.32
CA LYS A 38 2.97 7.74 -4.95
C LYS A 38 2.99 6.22 -4.77
N LEU A 39 2.64 5.47 -5.80
CA LEU A 39 2.58 4.00 -5.76
C LEU A 39 3.88 3.35 -6.27
N VAL A 40 4.92 4.14 -6.45
CA VAL A 40 6.23 3.65 -6.88
C VAL A 40 7.00 3.15 -5.68
N TYR A 41 7.43 1.89 -5.75
CA TYR A 41 8.32 1.31 -4.76
C TYR A 41 9.77 1.58 -5.15
N ARG A 42 10.62 1.76 -4.14
CA ARG A 42 12.07 1.89 -4.34
C ARG A 42 12.78 0.89 -3.46
N LYS A 43 13.61 0.04 -4.07
CA LYS A 43 14.31 -0.98 -3.34
C LYS A 43 15.69 -1.25 -3.95
N ARG A 44 16.64 -1.68 -3.11
CA ARG A 44 17.98 -1.99 -3.58
C ARG A 44 18.10 -3.48 -3.91
N ILE A 45 18.62 -3.77 -5.10
CA ILE A 45 19.04 -5.11 -5.50
C ILE A 45 20.46 -5.28 -4.99
N ARG A 46 20.63 -6.16 -4.00
CA ARG A 46 21.87 -6.23 -3.22
C ARG A 46 22.95 -7.14 -3.80
N ARG A 47 22.65 -7.87 -4.86
CA ARG A 47 23.56 -8.80 -5.51
C ARG A 47 23.20 -8.95 -6.99
N PRO A 48 24.10 -9.52 -7.81
CA PRO A 48 23.79 -9.74 -9.22
C PRO A 48 22.49 -10.52 -9.42
N LEU A 49 21.74 -10.20 -10.46
CA LEU A 49 20.43 -10.83 -10.72
C LEU A 49 20.54 -12.35 -10.86
N ALA A 50 21.65 -12.84 -11.40
CA ALA A 50 21.87 -14.27 -11.59
C ALA A 50 21.88 -15.07 -10.29
N GLU A 51 22.12 -14.42 -9.15
CA GLU A 51 22.15 -15.08 -7.84
C GLU A 51 20.76 -15.28 -7.23
N TYR A 52 19.72 -14.68 -7.80
CA TYR A 52 18.33 -14.87 -7.35
C TYR A 52 17.70 -15.99 -8.15
N GLN A 53 17.62 -17.17 -7.57
CA GLN A 53 17.13 -18.38 -8.26
C GLN A 53 15.84 -18.94 -7.69
N LYS A 54 15.54 -18.69 -6.40
CA LYS A 54 14.32 -19.19 -5.73
C LYS A 54 13.66 -18.04 -5.00
N ASN A 55 12.32 -18.08 -4.94
CA ASN A 55 11.51 -17.10 -4.21
C ASN A 55 11.92 -15.66 -4.59
N ILE A 56 11.92 -15.40 -5.89
CA ILE A 56 12.39 -14.12 -6.43
C ILE A 56 11.51 -12.98 -5.95
N PRO A 57 12.05 -11.99 -5.22
CA PRO A 57 11.27 -10.85 -4.72
C PRO A 57 10.72 -9.99 -5.87
N PRO A 58 9.64 -9.23 -5.61
CA PRO A 58 9.03 -8.39 -6.65
C PRO A 58 9.99 -7.41 -7.33
N HIS A 59 10.89 -6.78 -6.58
CA HIS A 59 11.84 -5.82 -7.16
C HIS A 59 12.84 -6.51 -8.09
N VAL A 60 13.21 -7.74 -7.80
CA VAL A 60 14.11 -8.53 -8.67
C VAL A 60 13.34 -9.03 -9.90
N GLN A 61 12.08 -9.43 -9.74
CA GLN A 61 11.22 -9.77 -10.88
C GLN A 61 11.09 -8.60 -11.85
N ALA A 62 10.90 -7.38 -11.31
CA ALA A 62 10.84 -6.18 -12.12
C ALA A 62 12.16 -5.93 -12.86
N ALA A 63 13.28 -6.13 -12.20
CA ALA A 63 14.60 -5.98 -12.81
C ALA A 63 14.82 -7.00 -13.93
N ASN A 64 14.44 -8.26 -13.72
CA ASN A 64 14.58 -9.30 -14.74
C ASN A 64 13.77 -8.96 -16.00
N LYS A 65 12.55 -8.48 -15.84
CA LYS A 65 11.71 -8.04 -16.97
C LYS A 65 12.35 -6.87 -17.71
N THR A 66 12.90 -5.92 -16.95
CA THR A 66 13.54 -4.74 -17.52
C THR A 66 14.75 -5.12 -18.32
N GLU A 67 15.60 -6.05 -17.81
CA GLU A 67 16.79 -6.53 -18.52
C GLU A 67 16.41 -7.22 -19.83
N GLN A 68 15.38 -8.03 -19.83
CA GLN A 68 14.88 -8.66 -21.02
C GLN A 68 14.39 -7.62 -22.05
N TRP A 69 13.61 -6.65 -21.58
CA TRP A 69 13.12 -5.57 -22.43
C TRP A 69 14.26 -4.72 -22.99
N LEU A 70 15.24 -4.36 -22.16
CA LEU A 70 16.42 -3.60 -22.60
C LEU A 70 17.19 -4.36 -23.70
N ALA A 71 17.38 -5.67 -23.53
CA ALA A 71 18.04 -6.50 -24.52
C ALA A 71 17.28 -6.53 -25.85
N GLU A 72 15.95 -6.65 -25.79
CA GLU A 72 15.10 -6.63 -26.97
C GLU A 72 15.16 -5.30 -27.72
N GLN A 73 15.35 -4.21 -26.99
CA GLN A 73 15.48 -2.86 -27.55
C GLN A 73 16.91 -2.55 -28.01
N GLY A 74 17.86 -3.44 -27.79
CA GLY A 74 19.26 -3.20 -28.10
C GLY A 74 19.92 -2.17 -27.17
N LEU A 75 19.38 -1.99 -25.96
CA LEU A 75 19.89 -1.05 -24.97
C LEU A 75 20.80 -1.76 -23.97
N GLU A 76 21.66 -0.97 -23.32
CA GLU A 76 22.58 -1.50 -22.33
C GLU A 76 21.85 -1.99 -21.07
N SER A 77 22.43 -3.01 -20.43
CA SER A 77 21.97 -3.52 -19.16
C SER A 77 22.04 -2.43 -18.08
N ARG A 78 21.06 -2.45 -17.17
CA ARG A 78 20.99 -1.48 -16.07
C ARG A 78 21.08 -2.13 -14.70
N TYR A 79 20.47 -3.31 -14.51
CA TYR A 79 20.31 -3.94 -13.20
C TYR A 79 21.07 -5.26 -13.03
N GLN A 80 21.78 -5.70 -14.05
CA GLN A 80 22.47 -7.00 -14.03
C GLN A 80 23.35 -7.20 -12.78
N HIS A 81 24.02 -6.17 -12.34
CA HIS A 81 24.93 -6.19 -11.19
C HIS A 81 24.32 -5.64 -9.91
N GLY A 82 23.03 -5.45 -9.87
CA GLY A 82 22.33 -4.89 -8.73
C GLY A 82 22.12 -3.38 -8.84
N GLY A 83 21.80 -2.75 -7.72
CA GLY A 83 21.56 -1.32 -7.62
C GLY A 83 20.13 -0.98 -7.22
N TRP A 84 19.81 0.30 -7.19
CA TRP A 84 18.49 0.78 -6.82
C TRP A 84 17.53 0.67 -7.99
N ILE A 85 16.34 0.15 -7.72
CA ILE A 85 15.28 0.08 -8.71
C ILE A 85 14.01 0.74 -8.17
N GLU A 86 13.36 1.52 -9.03
CA GLU A 86 12.02 2.01 -8.80
C GLU A 86 11.07 1.18 -9.66
N TYR A 87 10.05 0.61 -9.03
CA TYR A 87 9.14 -0.30 -9.71
C TYR A 87 7.71 -0.12 -9.24
N ILE A 88 6.80 -0.59 -10.08
CA ILE A 88 5.36 -0.58 -9.84
C ILE A 88 4.81 -1.99 -9.97
N ILE A 89 3.66 -2.22 -9.35
CA ILE A 89 2.93 -3.47 -9.52
C ILE A 89 1.82 -3.23 -10.53
N THR A 90 1.94 -3.89 -11.67
CA THR A 90 0.94 -3.82 -12.74
C THR A 90 0.07 -5.07 -12.72
N LYS A 91 -0.99 -5.08 -13.51
CA LYS A 91 -1.84 -6.27 -13.68
C LYS A 91 -1.08 -7.44 -14.31
N SER A 92 0.08 -7.16 -14.90
CA SER A 92 0.98 -8.18 -15.46
C SER A 92 2.16 -8.49 -14.52
N GLY A 93 2.11 -8.01 -13.30
CA GLY A 93 3.13 -8.21 -12.28
C GLY A 93 4.07 -7.01 -12.10
N PRO A 94 5.14 -7.19 -11.30
CA PRO A 94 6.10 -6.12 -11.07
C PRO A 94 6.82 -5.70 -12.35
N GLN A 95 7.02 -4.39 -12.52
CA GLN A 95 7.86 -3.87 -13.60
C GLN A 95 8.54 -2.57 -13.17
N SER A 96 9.70 -2.29 -13.74
CA SER A 96 10.39 -1.04 -13.45
C SER A 96 9.69 0.14 -14.13
N VAL A 97 9.90 1.33 -13.57
CA VAL A 97 9.38 2.57 -14.16
C VAL A 97 10.08 2.92 -15.48
N ASP A 98 11.19 2.25 -15.80
CA ASP A 98 11.92 2.44 -17.07
C ASP A 98 11.17 1.87 -18.27
N MET A 99 10.33 0.88 -18.05
CA MET A 99 9.54 0.24 -19.10
C MET A 99 8.29 1.05 -19.42
N PRO A 100 7.74 0.91 -20.63
CA PRO A 100 6.46 1.54 -20.96
C PRO A 100 5.39 1.16 -19.93
N PRO A 101 4.64 2.13 -19.41
CA PRO A 101 3.69 1.86 -18.32
C PRO A 101 2.55 0.95 -18.78
N LEU A 102 2.22 -0.03 -17.93
CA LEU A 102 1.05 -0.89 -18.06
C LEU A 102 0.06 -0.53 -16.96
N PRO A 103 -1.21 -0.94 -17.06
CA PRO A 103 -2.20 -0.65 -16.02
C PRO A 103 -1.77 -1.14 -14.68
N LEU A 104 -1.83 -0.26 -13.66
CA LEU A 104 -1.48 -0.59 -12.30
C LEU A 104 -2.50 -1.55 -11.67
N ASP A 105 -2.01 -2.42 -10.82
CA ASP A 105 -2.85 -3.30 -10.00
C ASP A 105 -3.24 -2.56 -8.71
N TYR A 106 -4.23 -1.70 -8.80
CA TYR A 106 -4.68 -0.90 -7.65
C TYR A 106 -5.15 -1.74 -6.48
N GLU A 107 -5.76 -2.89 -6.76
CA GLU A 107 -6.22 -3.81 -5.73
C GLU A 107 -5.05 -4.31 -4.88
N HIS A 108 -3.91 -4.63 -5.51
CA HIS A 108 -2.69 -4.99 -4.80
C HIS A 108 -2.27 -3.91 -3.81
N TYR A 109 -2.25 -2.64 -4.25
CA TYR A 109 -1.83 -1.54 -3.40
C TYR A 109 -2.77 -1.32 -2.23
N ILE A 110 -4.06 -1.47 -2.47
CA ILE A 110 -5.07 -1.35 -1.41
C ILE A 110 -4.91 -2.48 -0.40
N GLU A 111 -4.82 -3.72 -0.85
CA GLU A 111 -4.74 -4.89 0.05
C GLU A 111 -3.40 -4.98 0.79
N ARG A 112 -2.30 -4.65 0.12
CA ARG A 112 -0.96 -4.88 0.66
C ARG A 112 -0.35 -3.66 1.32
N GLN A 113 -0.77 -2.46 0.96
CA GLN A 113 -0.19 -1.23 1.48
C GLN A 113 -1.16 -0.45 2.36
N LEU A 114 -2.38 -0.24 1.90
CA LEU A 114 -3.35 0.56 2.62
C LEU A 114 -4.03 -0.21 3.74
N MET A 115 -4.59 -1.38 3.46
CA MET A 115 -5.40 -2.11 4.43
C MET A 115 -4.66 -2.50 5.71
N PRO A 116 -3.38 -2.94 5.69
CA PRO A 116 -2.67 -3.21 6.95
C PRO A 116 -2.54 -1.99 7.85
N VAL A 117 -2.33 -0.81 7.27
CA VAL A 117 -2.28 0.46 8.03
C VAL A 117 -3.65 0.80 8.58
N VAL A 118 -4.68 0.68 7.74
CA VAL A 118 -6.08 0.93 8.13
C VAL A 118 -6.49 0.01 9.26
N ASP A 119 -6.23 -1.29 9.14
CA ASP A 119 -6.57 -2.27 10.18
C ASP A 119 -5.89 -1.96 11.50
N GLY A 120 -4.61 -1.57 11.46
CA GLY A 120 -3.87 -1.17 12.66
C GLY A 120 -4.49 0.03 13.35
N ILE A 121 -4.85 1.05 12.60
CA ILE A 121 -5.46 2.27 13.15
C ILE A 121 -6.89 2.00 13.63
N LEU A 122 -7.68 1.26 12.87
CA LEU A 122 -9.05 0.91 13.28
C LEU A 122 -9.07 0.05 14.53
N ASN A 123 -8.11 -0.85 14.70
CA ASN A 123 -7.99 -1.64 15.92
C ASN A 123 -7.75 -0.73 17.14
N LEU A 124 -6.89 0.26 17.01
CA LEU A 124 -6.65 1.22 18.08
C LEU A 124 -7.89 2.04 18.39
N LEU A 125 -8.59 2.54 17.36
CA LEU A 125 -9.81 3.31 17.53
C LEU A 125 -10.95 2.44 18.04
N GLY A 126 -11.07 1.22 17.53
CA GLY A 126 -12.08 0.25 17.93
C GLY A 126 -11.94 -0.16 19.38
N ASP A 127 -10.71 -0.49 19.81
CA ASP A 127 -10.44 -0.84 21.20
C ASP A 127 -10.79 0.31 22.14
N SER A 128 -10.36 1.53 21.78
CA SER A 128 -10.65 2.72 22.55
C SER A 128 -12.16 2.99 22.64
N PHE A 129 -12.87 2.85 21.52
CA PHE A 129 -14.30 3.05 21.44
C PHE A 129 -15.08 1.97 22.18
N ALA A 130 -14.73 0.70 21.97
CA ALA A 130 -15.39 -0.41 22.65
C ALA A 130 -15.20 -0.33 24.15
N HIS A 131 -13.99 0.02 24.60
CA HIS A 131 -13.70 0.18 26.02
C HIS A 131 -14.57 1.24 26.65
N LEU A 132 -14.78 2.37 25.96
CA LEU A 132 -15.62 3.44 26.45
C LEU A 132 -17.10 3.01 26.52
N THR A 133 -17.61 2.36 25.47
CA THR A 133 -19.00 1.94 25.41
C THR A 133 -19.32 0.83 26.39
N ASP A 134 -18.49 -0.19 26.49
CA ASP A 134 -18.71 -1.32 27.40
C ASP A 134 -18.69 -0.90 28.86
N LYS A 135 -17.77 -0.01 29.23
CA LYS A 135 -17.64 0.44 30.62
C LYS A 135 -18.70 1.46 31.02
N GLN A 136 -19.07 2.33 30.10
CA GLN A 136 -19.86 3.51 30.46
C GLN A 136 -21.31 3.39 30.07
N LEU A 137 -21.61 2.74 28.97
CA LEU A 137 -22.92 2.77 28.38
C LEU A 137 -23.59 1.41 28.19
N GLY A 138 -22.83 0.37 27.93
CA GLY A 138 -23.39 -0.95 27.62
C GLY A 138 -24.35 -0.96 26.44
N LEU A 139 -24.29 0.03 25.56
CA LEU A 139 -25.30 0.26 24.53
C LEU A 139 -25.11 -0.59 23.27
N PHE A 140 -23.94 -1.14 23.07
CA PHE A 140 -23.59 -1.80 21.81
C PHE A 140 -23.30 -3.29 21.99
N GLU A 141 -23.82 -3.84 23.01
CA GLU A 141 -23.71 -5.29 23.28
C GLU A 141 -24.51 -6.12 22.29
#